data_fa1d232d5239116d1b5271b489ac1eb9
#
_entry.id   fa1d232d5239116d1b5271b489ac1eb9
#
_cell.length_a   1.000
_cell.length_b   1.000
_cell.length_c   1.000
_cell.angle_alpha   90.00
_cell.angle_beta   90.00
_cell.angle_gamma   90.00
#
_symmetry.space_group_name_H-M   'P 1'
#
loop_
_entity.id
_entity.type
_entity.pdbx_description
1 polymer ?
#
loop_
_entity_poly.entity_id
_entity_poly.type
_entity_poly.pdbx_seq_one_letter_code
_entity_poly.pdbx_strand_id
1 'polypeptide(L)'
;MFCWLLLIPLEQRAAEQLNEWADKIGTDFVRDAYKSDPASVVYKSIAYANKNNIDVVIIDTAGRLQNKTDLMDQLGKIDRVLKKHDETLPHDSIISIDATTGQNALKQVEEFNKFTKITGIIMTKFDSNAAGGTLVSISNKTKIPILAIGSGEQISDLIDFDPEQFSNNFIKN
;
A
#
# COMPACT_ATOMS: atom_id res chain seq x y z
N MET A 1 -24.26 -4.88 3.59
CA MET A 1 -23.23 -5.91 3.76
C MET A 1 -22.17 -5.26 4.64
N PHE A 2 -22.00 -5.72 5.88
CA PHE A 2 -20.92 -5.18 6.74
C PHE A 2 -19.65 -5.90 6.36
N CYS A 3 -18.60 -5.15 6.02
CA CYS A 3 -17.28 -5.67 5.79
C CYS A 3 -16.47 -5.45 7.08
N TRP A 4 -15.95 -6.50 7.67
CA TRP A 4 -15.06 -6.42 8.81
C TRP A 4 -13.63 -6.19 8.30
N LEU A 5 -13.00 -5.13 8.77
CA LEU A 5 -11.65 -4.71 8.36
C LEU A 5 -10.72 -4.80 9.55
N LEU A 6 -9.48 -5.18 9.32
CA LEU A 6 -8.40 -5.18 10.29
C LEU A 6 -7.22 -4.38 9.74
N LEU A 7 -6.75 -3.38 10.49
CA LEU A 7 -5.58 -2.59 10.16
C LEU A 7 -4.36 -3.04 11.00
N ILE A 8 -3.23 -3.20 10.34
CA ILE A 8 -2.00 -3.70 10.96
C ILE A 8 -0.84 -2.78 10.57
N PRO A 9 -0.41 -1.86 11.45
CA PRO A 9 0.79 -1.07 11.23
C PRO A 9 2.04 -1.89 11.58
N LEU A 10 2.98 -1.93 10.68
CA LEU A 10 4.30 -2.53 10.94
C LEU A 10 5.36 -1.47 11.30
N GLU A 11 5.05 -0.19 11.14
CA GLU A 11 5.86 0.94 11.63
C GLU A 11 5.21 1.64 12.83
N GLN A 12 6.00 1.92 13.86
CA GLN A 12 5.50 2.57 15.08
C GLN A 12 4.97 3.99 14.83
N ARG A 13 5.60 4.75 13.92
CA ARG A 13 5.17 6.12 13.60
C ARG A 13 3.84 6.17 12.84
N ALA A 14 3.55 5.14 12.04
CA ALA A 14 2.27 5.01 11.35
C ALA A 14 1.16 4.50 12.28
N ALA A 15 1.53 3.83 13.39
CA ALA A 15 0.56 3.20 14.28
C ALA A 15 -0.43 4.17 14.92
N GLU A 16 0.01 5.35 15.33
CA GLU A 16 -0.87 6.35 15.94
C GLU A 16 -1.85 6.91 14.90
N GLN A 17 -1.36 7.25 13.71
CA GLN A 17 -2.18 7.75 12.61
C GLN A 17 -3.16 6.69 12.10
N LEU A 18 -2.73 5.44 11.97
CA LEU A 18 -3.61 4.34 11.57
C LEU A 18 -4.69 4.06 12.62
N ASN A 19 -4.35 4.18 13.91
CA ASN A 19 -5.34 4.03 14.98
C ASN A 19 -6.43 5.11 14.92
N GLU A 20 -6.06 6.36 14.66
CA GLU A 20 -7.05 7.43 14.45
C GLU A 20 -7.99 7.15 13.28
N TRP A 21 -7.46 6.55 12.19
CA TRP A 21 -8.26 6.13 11.06
C TRP A 21 -9.16 4.94 11.40
N ALA A 22 -8.64 3.94 12.13
CA ALA A 22 -9.43 2.80 12.60
C ALA A 22 -10.63 3.26 13.43
N ASP A 23 -10.41 4.20 14.36
CA ASP A 23 -11.47 4.79 15.18
C ASP A 23 -12.51 5.53 14.33
N LYS A 24 -12.07 6.32 13.33
CA LYS A 24 -12.96 7.07 12.44
C LYS A 24 -13.86 6.20 11.58
N ILE A 25 -13.36 5.05 11.12
CA ILE A 25 -14.11 4.14 10.24
C ILE A 25 -14.74 2.96 11.00
N GLY A 26 -14.50 2.87 12.32
CA GLY A 26 -15.09 1.84 13.17
C GLY A 26 -14.58 0.44 12.87
N THR A 27 -13.27 0.29 12.65
CA THR A 27 -12.63 -0.99 12.30
C THR A 27 -11.70 -1.48 13.39
N ASP A 28 -11.41 -2.78 13.37
CA ASP A 28 -10.42 -3.37 14.26
C ASP A 28 -9.00 -2.92 13.92
N PHE A 29 -8.20 -2.72 14.96
CA PHE A 29 -6.82 -2.32 14.86
C PHE A 29 -5.95 -3.23 15.73
N VAL A 30 -4.95 -3.89 15.13
CA VAL A 30 -4.00 -4.71 15.88
C VAL A 30 -2.68 -3.99 15.99
N ARG A 31 -2.31 -3.67 17.22
CA ARG A 31 -1.01 -3.13 17.57
C ARG A 31 -0.22 -4.19 18.34
N ASP A 32 0.97 -4.52 17.86
CA ASP A 32 1.87 -5.38 18.61
C ASP A 32 2.88 -4.54 19.43
N ALA A 33 3.57 -5.20 20.35
CA ALA A 33 4.53 -4.58 21.25
C ALA A 33 5.70 -3.93 20.48
N TYR A 34 6.27 -2.89 21.06
CA TYR A 34 7.46 -2.19 20.56
C TYR A 34 8.58 -3.17 20.18
N LYS A 35 9.11 -3.04 18.95
CA LYS A 35 10.16 -3.89 18.36
C LYS A 35 9.78 -5.36 18.08
N SER A 36 8.50 -5.68 17.93
CA SER A 36 8.10 -7.00 17.46
C SER A 36 8.59 -7.26 16.04
N ASP A 37 8.94 -8.50 15.73
CA ASP A 37 9.26 -8.90 14.34
C ASP A 37 8.01 -8.78 13.46
N PRO A 38 8.06 -8.01 12.35
CA PRO A 38 6.90 -7.76 11.48
C PRO A 38 6.22 -9.03 11.00
N ALA A 39 6.97 -10.05 10.67
CA ALA A 39 6.42 -11.33 10.21
C ALA A 39 5.64 -12.05 11.32
N SER A 40 6.07 -11.92 12.60
CA SER A 40 5.33 -12.45 13.75
C SER A 40 4.01 -11.71 13.96
N VAL A 41 4.00 -10.37 13.78
CA VAL A 41 2.78 -9.56 13.86
C VAL A 41 1.78 -10.02 12.82
N VAL A 42 2.21 -10.12 11.56
CA VAL A 42 1.37 -10.58 10.45
C VAL A 42 0.78 -11.96 10.73
N TYR A 43 1.59 -12.92 11.20
CA TYR A 43 1.10 -14.26 11.53
C TYR A 43 -0.04 -14.24 12.57
N LYS A 44 0.17 -13.52 13.67
CA LYS A 44 -0.84 -13.37 14.73
C LYS A 44 -2.10 -12.68 14.23
N SER A 45 -1.94 -11.68 13.37
CA SER A 45 -3.05 -10.89 12.84
C SER A 45 -3.91 -11.70 11.87
N ILE A 46 -3.32 -12.55 11.03
CA ILE A 46 -4.08 -13.48 10.19
C ILE A 46 -4.86 -14.49 11.05
N ALA A 47 -4.23 -15.03 12.10
CA ALA A 47 -4.92 -15.92 13.04
C ALA A 47 -6.10 -15.21 13.76
N TYR A 48 -5.91 -13.94 14.13
CA TYR A 48 -6.97 -13.11 14.70
C TYR A 48 -8.10 -12.87 13.70
N ALA A 49 -7.77 -12.50 12.47
CA ALA A 49 -8.73 -12.25 11.41
C ALA A 49 -9.62 -13.47 11.15
N ASN A 50 -9.03 -14.65 11.02
CA ASN A 50 -9.77 -15.90 10.84
C ASN A 50 -10.69 -16.23 12.01
N LYS A 51 -10.22 -16.03 13.25
CA LYS A 51 -11.02 -16.29 14.45
C LYS A 51 -12.23 -15.36 14.57
N ASN A 52 -12.13 -14.13 14.09
CA ASN A 52 -13.16 -13.10 14.22
C ASN A 52 -13.95 -12.87 12.93
N ASN A 53 -13.76 -13.73 11.90
CA ASN A 53 -14.43 -13.61 10.61
C ASN A 53 -14.23 -12.23 9.95
N ILE A 54 -12.99 -11.74 9.97
CA ILE A 54 -12.60 -10.48 9.30
C ILE A 54 -12.53 -10.73 7.79
N ASP A 55 -13.19 -9.90 7.01
CA ASP A 55 -13.25 -10.03 5.55
C ASP A 55 -12.01 -9.47 4.85
N VAL A 56 -11.45 -8.37 5.36
CA VAL A 56 -10.31 -7.67 4.76
C VAL A 56 -9.25 -7.35 5.81
N VAL A 57 -8.00 -7.67 5.50
CA VAL A 57 -6.83 -7.34 6.32
C VAL A 57 -5.91 -6.44 5.50
N ILE A 58 -5.64 -5.24 6.00
CA ILE A 58 -4.68 -4.30 5.40
C ILE A 58 -3.42 -4.27 6.28
N ILE A 59 -2.29 -4.59 5.66
CA ILE A 59 -0.98 -4.59 6.31
C ILE A 59 -0.19 -3.40 5.80
N ASP A 60 -0.01 -2.37 6.63
CA ASP A 60 0.81 -1.21 6.30
C ASP A 60 2.28 -1.49 6.63
N THR A 61 3.11 -1.45 5.60
CA THR A 61 4.54 -1.77 5.70
C THR A 61 5.40 -0.53 5.59
N ALA A 62 6.62 -0.58 6.15
CA ALA A 62 7.60 0.47 5.95
C ALA A 62 7.89 0.71 4.46
N GLY A 63 7.81 1.99 4.03
CA GLY A 63 8.04 2.39 2.64
C GLY A 63 9.40 3.08 2.40
N ARG A 64 10.26 3.21 3.43
CA ARG A 64 11.48 4.03 3.34
C ARG A 64 12.67 3.24 2.79
N LEU A 65 13.10 3.60 1.58
CA LEU A 65 14.29 3.05 0.90
C LEU A 65 15.64 3.34 1.59
N GLN A 66 15.68 4.08 2.70
CA GLN A 66 16.93 4.48 3.36
C GLN A 66 17.72 3.29 3.93
N ASN A 67 17.04 2.19 4.31
CA ASN A 67 17.66 0.91 4.68
C ASN A 67 17.11 -0.20 3.76
N LYS A 68 17.43 -0.10 2.49
CA LYS A 68 16.89 -0.91 1.41
C LYS A 68 16.96 -2.42 1.67
N THR A 69 18.09 -2.90 2.14
CA THR A 69 18.32 -4.34 2.36
C THR A 69 17.42 -4.87 3.47
N ASP A 70 17.39 -4.21 4.62
CA ASP A 70 16.58 -4.65 5.77
C ASP A 70 15.09 -4.62 5.46
N LEU A 71 14.63 -3.58 4.72
CA LEU A 71 13.23 -3.48 4.29
C LEU A 71 12.84 -4.62 3.34
N MET A 72 13.68 -4.91 2.36
CA MET A 72 13.42 -5.98 1.39
C MET A 72 13.44 -7.36 2.04
N ASP A 73 14.33 -7.59 3.00
CA ASP A 73 14.36 -8.81 3.79
C ASP A 73 13.11 -8.98 4.65
N GLN A 74 12.60 -7.89 5.25
CA GLN A 74 11.35 -7.89 6.00
C GLN A 74 10.15 -8.20 5.11
N LEU A 75 10.03 -7.55 3.95
CA LEU A 75 8.96 -7.83 2.98
C LEU A 75 8.99 -9.28 2.50
N GLY A 76 10.19 -9.82 2.21
CA GLY A 76 10.34 -11.22 1.84
C GLY A 76 9.98 -12.20 2.96
N LYS A 77 10.18 -11.82 4.25
CA LYS A 77 9.71 -12.63 5.39
C LYS A 77 8.18 -12.59 5.52
N ILE A 78 7.58 -11.41 5.35
CA ILE A 78 6.12 -11.23 5.41
C ILE A 78 5.46 -12.07 4.31
N ASP A 79 5.92 -11.95 3.07
CA ASP A 79 5.40 -12.73 1.94
C ASP A 79 5.46 -14.24 2.20
N ARG A 80 6.60 -14.74 2.72
CA ARG A 80 6.74 -16.15 3.09
C ARG A 80 5.78 -16.59 4.19
N VAL A 81 5.54 -15.74 5.20
CA VAL A 81 4.62 -16.04 6.30
C VAL A 81 3.18 -16.09 5.80
N LEU A 82 2.79 -15.14 4.94
CA LEU A 82 1.47 -15.12 4.30
C LEU A 82 1.25 -16.38 3.48
N LYS A 83 2.15 -16.72 2.56
CA LYS A 83 2.08 -17.92 1.70
C LYS A 83 2.12 -19.23 2.47
N LYS A 84 2.76 -19.26 3.64
CA LYS A 84 2.77 -20.43 4.51
C LYS A 84 1.42 -20.66 5.18
N HIS A 85 0.66 -19.58 5.39
CA HIS A 85 -0.69 -19.64 5.92
C HIS A 85 -1.71 -20.02 4.84
N ASP A 86 -1.62 -19.35 3.69
CA ASP A 86 -2.42 -19.62 2.49
C ASP A 86 -1.60 -19.21 1.25
N GLU A 87 -1.44 -20.13 0.29
CA GLU A 87 -0.64 -19.87 -0.92
C GLU A 87 -1.18 -18.76 -1.81
N THR A 88 -2.45 -18.39 -1.65
CA THR A 88 -3.08 -17.29 -2.39
C THR A 88 -2.75 -15.91 -1.83
N LEU A 89 -2.19 -15.83 -0.61
CA LEU A 89 -1.85 -14.57 0.05
C LEU A 89 -0.45 -14.04 -0.37
N PRO A 90 -0.28 -12.72 -0.38
CA PRO A 90 -1.32 -11.72 -0.31
C PRO A 90 -2.16 -11.72 -1.59
N HIS A 91 -3.47 -11.45 -1.50
CA HIS A 91 -4.32 -11.33 -2.68
C HIS A 91 -3.88 -10.12 -3.52
N ASP A 92 -3.55 -9.01 -2.85
CA ASP A 92 -3.04 -7.80 -3.47
C ASP A 92 -1.83 -7.25 -2.73
N SER A 93 -0.89 -6.70 -3.50
CA SER A 93 0.24 -5.93 -3.02
C SER A 93 0.21 -4.57 -3.72
N ILE A 94 -0.16 -3.54 -2.97
CA ILE A 94 -0.34 -2.20 -3.49
C ILE A 94 0.83 -1.33 -3.04
N ILE A 95 1.43 -0.59 -3.97
CA ILE A 95 2.47 0.37 -3.66
C ILE A 95 1.93 1.80 -3.74
N SER A 96 2.20 2.60 -2.70
CA SER A 96 1.93 4.04 -2.70
C SER A 96 3.14 4.81 -3.19
N ILE A 97 2.95 5.63 -4.23
CA ILE A 97 4.00 6.38 -4.92
C ILE A 97 3.71 7.88 -4.87
N ASP A 98 4.69 8.63 -4.40
CA ASP A 98 4.66 10.10 -4.49
C ASP A 98 4.92 10.55 -5.94
N ALA A 99 3.91 11.14 -6.57
CA ALA A 99 3.95 11.56 -7.97
C ALA A 99 5.01 12.63 -8.27
N THR A 100 5.46 13.36 -7.25
CA THR A 100 6.48 14.43 -7.39
C THR A 100 7.91 13.90 -7.55
N THR A 101 8.14 12.61 -7.26
CA THR A 101 9.48 12.01 -7.27
C THR A 101 10.00 11.65 -8.66
N GLY A 102 9.18 11.81 -9.71
CA GLY A 102 9.59 11.65 -11.10
C GLY A 102 10.18 10.28 -11.40
N GLN A 103 11.40 10.23 -11.98
CA GLN A 103 12.07 8.98 -12.36
C GLN A 103 12.40 8.06 -11.15
N ASN A 104 12.49 8.61 -9.94
CA ASN A 104 12.71 7.80 -8.75
C ASN A 104 11.47 6.95 -8.41
N ALA A 105 10.27 7.43 -8.73
CA ALA A 105 9.03 6.68 -8.60
C ALA A 105 9.08 5.35 -9.36
N LEU A 106 9.49 5.40 -10.62
CA LEU A 106 9.61 4.21 -11.46
C LEU A 106 10.63 3.21 -10.87
N LYS A 107 11.82 3.70 -10.48
CA LYS A 107 12.84 2.86 -9.84
C LYS A 107 12.32 2.20 -8.57
N GLN A 108 11.52 2.92 -7.79
CA GLN A 108 10.91 2.39 -6.58
C GLN A 108 9.97 1.22 -6.91
N VAL A 109 9.07 1.39 -7.86
CA VAL A 109 8.16 0.30 -8.30
C VAL A 109 8.95 -0.92 -8.80
N GLU A 110 9.95 -0.71 -9.65
CA GLU A 110 10.79 -1.78 -10.19
C GLU A 110 11.53 -2.55 -9.09
N GLU A 111 12.05 -1.84 -8.09
CA GLU A 111 12.76 -2.48 -6.98
C GLU A 111 11.83 -3.29 -6.07
N PHE A 112 10.68 -2.72 -5.68
CA PHE A 112 9.72 -3.46 -4.86
C PHE A 112 9.15 -4.68 -5.59
N ASN A 113 8.91 -4.56 -6.89
CA ASN A 113 8.37 -5.66 -7.70
C ASN A 113 9.33 -6.86 -7.85
N LYS A 114 10.61 -6.72 -7.46
CA LYS A 114 11.56 -7.84 -7.39
C LYS A 114 11.33 -8.75 -6.17
N PHE A 115 10.71 -8.22 -5.11
CA PHE A 115 10.56 -8.91 -3.82
C PHE A 115 9.13 -9.33 -3.52
N THR A 116 8.17 -8.57 -4.03
CA THR A 116 6.75 -8.91 -3.98
C THR A 116 6.10 -8.51 -5.29
N LYS A 117 5.21 -9.35 -5.81
CA LYS A 117 4.47 -9.05 -7.04
C LYS A 117 3.51 -7.90 -6.77
N ILE A 118 3.84 -6.70 -7.25
CA ILE A 118 2.94 -5.54 -7.15
C ILE A 118 1.74 -5.74 -8.08
N THR A 119 0.54 -5.64 -7.51
CA THR A 119 -0.72 -5.80 -8.24
C THR A 119 -1.42 -4.49 -8.53
N GLY A 120 -1.04 -3.40 -7.84
CA GLY A 120 -1.63 -2.09 -8.04
C GLY A 120 -0.77 -0.95 -7.52
N ILE A 121 -1.00 0.24 -8.06
CA ILE A 121 -0.31 1.47 -7.67
C ILE A 121 -1.34 2.52 -7.25
N ILE A 122 -1.08 3.19 -6.13
CA ILE A 122 -1.77 4.41 -5.73
C ILE A 122 -0.78 5.56 -5.90
N MET A 123 -1.16 6.59 -6.67
CA MET A 123 -0.34 7.79 -6.86
C MET A 123 -0.79 8.88 -5.90
N THR A 124 0.10 9.33 -5.02
CA THR A 124 -0.16 10.43 -4.08
C THR A 124 0.43 11.75 -4.56
N LYS A 125 0.01 12.87 -3.97
CA LYS A 125 0.40 14.25 -4.35
C LYS A 125 0.15 14.56 -5.82
N PHE A 126 -1.00 14.09 -6.31
CA PHE A 126 -1.36 14.19 -7.74
C PHE A 126 -1.82 15.59 -8.15
N ASP A 127 -1.92 16.52 -7.20
CA ASP A 127 -2.15 17.96 -7.38
C ASP A 127 -0.96 18.71 -8.00
N SER A 128 0.22 18.07 -8.09
CA SER A 128 1.41 18.68 -8.69
C SER A 128 1.43 18.62 -10.21
N ASN A 129 1.96 19.67 -10.86
CA ASN A 129 2.05 19.76 -12.33
C ASN A 129 2.90 18.64 -12.98
N ALA A 130 3.80 18.00 -12.24
CA ALA A 130 4.66 16.93 -12.74
C ALA A 130 4.04 15.53 -12.65
N ALA A 131 2.92 15.38 -11.93
CA ALA A 131 2.32 14.10 -11.59
C ALA A 131 1.89 13.28 -12.82
N GLY A 132 1.29 13.93 -13.80
CA GLY A 132 0.82 13.27 -15.02
C GLY A 132 1.94 12.60 -15.83
N GLY A 133 3.09 13.25 -15.97
CA GLY A 133 4.25 12.67 -16.67
C GLY A 133 4.83 11.46 -15.95
N THR A 134 4.87 11.50 -14.61
CA THR A 134 5.28 10.36 -13.78
C THR A 134 4.34 9.17 -13.95
N LEU A 135 3.02 9.41 -13.92
CA LEU A 135 2.00 8.38 -14.11
C LEU A 135 2.14 7.69 -15.47
N VAL A 136 2.22 8.47 -16.55
CA VAL A 136 2.39 7.94 -17.92
C VAL A 136 3.66 7.08 -18.01
N SER A 137 4.77 7.55 -17.44
CA SER A 137 6.04 6.82 -17.44
C SER A 137 5.93 5.47 -16.73
N ILE A 138 5.34 5.43 -15.53
CA ILE A 138 5.15 4.22 -14.74
C ILE A 138 4.21 3.25 -15.47
N SER A 139 3.03 3.71 -15.88
CA SER A 139 2.03 2.89 -16.59
C SER A 139 2.60 2.25 -17.85
N ASN A 140 3.35 3.01 -18.64
CA ASN A 140 3.94 2.50 -19.88
C ASN A 140 5.00 1.42 -19.63
N LYS A 141 5.86 1.59 -18.62
CA LYS A 141 7.00 0.68 -18.38
C LYS A 141 6.64 -0.54 -17.54
N THR A 142 5.78 -0.39 -16.53
CA THR A 142 5.51 -1.49 -15.58
C THR A 142 4.31 -2.33 -15.96
N LYS A 143 3.33 -1.76 -16.69
CA LYS A 143 2.02 -2.37 -16.99
C LYS A 143 1.20 -2.74 -15.73
N ILE A 144 1.61 -2.24 -14.57
CA ILE A 144 0.86 -2.40 -13.31
C ILE A 144 -0.27 -1.37 -13.32
N PRO A 145 -1.51 -1.75 -12.97
CA PRO A 145 -2.63 -0.83 -12.97
C PRO A 145 -2.47 0.27 -11.93
N ILE A 146 -2.81 1.50 -12.32
CA ILE A 146 -3.04 2.58 -11.36
C ILE A 146 -4.47 2.40 -10.84
N LEU A 147 -4.61 2.26 -9.53
CA LEU A 147 -5.91 2.00 -8.89
C LEU A 147 -6.59 3.30 -8.46
N ALA A 148 -5.82 4.19 -7.85
CA ALA A 148 -6.33 5.43 -7.30
C ALA A 148 -5.28 6.55 -7.35
N ILE A 149 -5.76 7.78 -7.27
CA ILE A 149 -4.95 8.98 -7.12
C ILE A 149 -5.37 9.77 -5.88
N GLY A 150 -4.39 10.27 -5.14
CA GLY A 150 -4.58 11.11 -3.96
C GLY A 150 -4.05 12.51 -4.19
N SER A 151 -4.89 13.52 -3.97
CA SER A 151 -4.57 14.94 -4.16
C SER A 151 -4.51 15.74 -2.85
N GLY A 152 -4.73 15.08 -1.71
CA GLY A 152 -4.73 15.71 -0.38
C GLY A 152 -4.76 14.67 0.74
N GLU A 153 -5.21 15.07 1.93
CA GLU A 153 -5.19 14.28 3.16
C GLU A 153 -6.59 13.84 3.66
N GLN A 154 -7.65 14.29 3.00
CA GLN A 154 -9.03 13.93 3.37
C GLN A 154 -9.44 12.62 2.65
N ILE A 155 -10.46 11.94 3.16
CA ILE A 155 -11.01 10.73 2.52
C ILE A 155 -11.47 11.02 1.09
N SER A 156 -12.07 12.20 0.88
CA SER A 156 -12.53 12.65 -0.45
C SER A 156 -11.41 12.92 -1.45
N ASP A 157 -10.17 13.06 -0.98
CA ASP A 157 -9.02 13.38 -1.83
C ASP A 157 -8.38 12.13 -2.44
N LEU A 158 -8.82 10.94 -2.04
CA LEU A 158 -8.47 9.67 -2.66
C LEU A 158 -9.62 9.25 -3.57
N ILE A 159 -9.35 9.23 -4.88
CA ILE A 159 -10.36 8.90 -5.90
C ILE A 159 -9.86 7.77 -6.79
N ASP A 160 -10.79 6.96 -7.29
CA ASP A 160 -10.49 5.92 -8.26
C ASP A 160 -9.87 6.52 -9.52
N PHE A 161 -8.88 5.83 -10.09
CA PHE A 161 -8.24 6.30 -11.30
C PHE A 161 -9.06 5.95 -12.55
N ASP A 162 -9.49 6.97 -13.27
CA ASP A 162 -10.14 6.83 -14.58
C ASP A 162 -9.15 7.21 -15.69
N PRO A 163 -8.66 6.24 -16.49
CA PRO A 163 -7.69 6.49 -17.54
C PRO A 163 -8.25 7.30 -18.71
N GLU A 164 -9.54 7.23 -18.99
CA GLU A 164 -10.19 8.02 -20.05
C GLU A 164 -10.28 9.49 -19.66
N GLN A 165 -10.77 9.75 -18.46
CA GLN A 165 -10.85 11.10 -17.90
C GLN A 165 -9.45 11.72 -17.81
N PHE A 166 -8.46 10.94 -17.32
CA PHE A 166 -7.08 11.38 -17.24
C PHE A 166 -6.51 11.76 -18.61
N SER A 167 -6.62 10.87 -19.59
CA SER A 167 -6.06 11.12 -20.92
C SER A 167 -6.69 12.33 -21.60
N ASN A 168 -8.01 12.50 -21.48
CA ASN A 168 -8.72 13.65 -22.02
C ASN A 168 -8.27 14.98 -21.40
N ASN A 169 -8.00 14.98 -20.09
CA ASN A 169 -7.51 16.18 -19.39
C ASN A 169 -6.02 16.44 -19.68
N PHE A 170 -5.22 15.38 -19.84
CA PHE A 170 -3.78 15.47 -20.08
C PHE A 170 -3.43 15.98 -21.47
N ILE A 171 -4.27 15.68 -22.50
CA ILE A 171 -4.06 16.13 -23.88
C ILE A 171 -4.55 17.57 -24.10
N LYS A 172 -5.49 18.05 -23.27
CA LYS A 172 -6.06 19.40 -23.41
C LYS A 172 -5.22 20.51 -22.78
N ASN A 173 -4.25 20.16 -21.95
CA ASN A 173 -3.30 21.07 -21.32
C ASN A 173 -1.92 20.98 -22.00
#